data_d78146817c5acd2deb330425156927be
#
_entry.id   d78146817c5acd2deb330425156927be
#
_cell.length_a   1.000
_cell.length_b   1.000
_cell.length_c   1.000
_cell.angle_alpha   90.00
_cell.angle_beta   90.00
_cell.angle_gamma   90.00
#
_symmetry.space_group_name_H-M   'P 1'
#
loop_
_entity.id
_entity.type
_entity.pdbx_description
1 polymer ?
#
loop_
_entity_poly.entity_id
_entity_poly.type
_entity_poly.pdbx_seq_one_letter_code
_entity_poly.pdbx_strand_id
1 'polypeptide(L)'
;MSEKTKRRAPLDERPPAPWGSFPLAELTVLAGIVMLVIGFVSASPTAIGVGVVLGGLGGLEVSVREHFAGYRSHTTLLAGTVFVLVTGGLFYLAKLILLVCLLAGAVAFAAAFYALRRAFQKASGGLSFRAGSLRG
;
A
#
# COMPACT_ATOMS: atom_id res chain seq x y z
N MET A 1 24.20 -0.75 -27.43
CA MET A 1 22.84 -0.25 -27.56
C MET A 1 21.85 -1.04 -26.73
N SER A 2 21.72 -2.30 -27.04
CA SER A 2 20.76 -3.15 -26.34
C SER A 2 21.04 -3.27 -24.86
N GLU A 3 22.29 -3.27 -24.44
CA GLU A 3 22.63 -3.35 -23.03
C GLU A 3 22.20 -2.14 -22.25
N LYS A 4 22.35 -0.95 -22.84
CA LYS A 4 21.91 0.27 -22.19
C LYS A 4 20.40 0.28 -22.02
N THR A 5 19.70 -0.18 -23.03
CA THR A 5 18.26 -0.29 -22.98
C THR A 5 17.81 -1.24 -21.87
N LYS A 6 18.50 -2.39 -21.79
CA LYS A 6 18.18 -3.38 -20.75
C LYS A 6 18.41 -2.85 -19.36
N ARG A 7 19.46 -2.06 -19.16
CA ARG A 7 19.75 -1.50 -17.84
C ARG A 7 18.72 -0.50 -17.39
N ARG A 8 18.12 0.21 -18.34
CA ARG A 8 17.14 1.22 -18.00
C ARG A 8 15.76 0.64 -17.74
N ALA A 9 15.43 -0.42 -18.45
CA ALA A 9 14.09 -1.01 -18.34
C ALA A 9 13.68 -1.33 -16.91
N PRO A 10 14.51 -1.99 -16.08
CA PRO A 10 14.10 -2.32 -14.73
C PRO A 10 13.85 -1.10 -13.84
N LEU A 11 14.43 0.05 -14.18
CA LEU A 11 14.25 1.26 -13.39
C LEU A 11 12.97 2.01 -13.75
N ASP A 12 12.52 1.86 -14.99
CA ASP A 12 11.37 2.58 -15.50
C ASP A 12 10.09 1.76 -15.43
N GLU A 13 10.23 0.44 -15.38
CA GLU A 13 9.09 -0.45 -15.42
C GLU A 13 8.54 -0.74 -14.03
N ARG A 14 7.21 -0.83 -13.96
CA ARG A 14 6.54 -1.25 -12.75
C ARG A 14 6.93 -2.70 -12.44
N PRO A 15 7.13 -3.03 -11.15
CA PRO A 15 7.46 -4.40 -10.79
C PRO A 15 6.36 -5.38 -11.22
N PRO A 16 6.74 -6.56 -11.72
CA PRO A 16 5.76 -7.55 -12.17
C PRO A 16 5.01 -8.16 -10.98
N ALA A 17 3.76 -8.52 -11.24
CA ALA A 17 2.95 -9.23 -10.25
C ALA A 17 3.44 -10.68 -10.12
N PRO A 18 3.28 -11.28 -8.92
CA PRO A 18 3.66 -12.69 -8.72
C PRO A 18 2.93 -13.66 -9.64
N TRP A 19 1.74 -13.30 -10.09
CA TRP A 19 0.92 -14.15 -10.97
C TRP A 19 1.12 -13.85 -12.46
N GLY A 20 2.08 -13.02 -12.80
CA GLY A 20 2.41 -12.71 -14.18
C GLY A 20 1.80 -11.42 -14.68
N SER A 21 1.45 -11.38 -15.96
CA SER A 21 0.99 -10.15 -16.62
C SER A 21 -0.49 -9.89 -16.49
N PHE A 22 -1.26 -10.81 -15.94
CA PHE A 22 -2.70 -10.62 -15.79
C PHE A 22 -2.99 -9.51 -14.75
N PRO A 23 -3.86 -8.54 -15.07
CA PRO A 23 -4.09 -7.39 -14.19
C PRO A 23 -5.08 -7.72 -13.06
N LEU A 24 -4.74 -8.70 -12.22
CA LEU A 24 -5.63 -9.18 -11.17
C LEU A 24 -5.89 -8.11 -10.10
N ALA A 25 -4.84 -7.43 -9.65
CA ALA A 25 -5.00 -6.40 -8.62
C ALA A 25 -5.83 -5.24 -9.13
N GLU A 26 -5.60 -4.83 -10.36
CA GLU A 26 -6.34 -3.74 -11.00
C GLU A 26 -7.83 -4.10 -11.15
N LEU A 27 -8.11 -5.32 -11.55
CA LEU A 27 -9.48 -5.80 -11.65
C LEU A 27 -10.17 -5.87 -10.29
N THR A 28 -9.42 -6.27 -9.26
CA THR A 28 -9.95 -6.32 -7.90
C THR A 28 -10.29 -4.91 -7.40
N VAL A 29 -9.45 -3.93 -7.69
CA VAL A 29 -9.72 -2.53 -7.34
C VAL A 29 -10.96 -2.04 -8.09
N LEU A 30 -11.05 -2.34 -9.38
CA LEU A 30 -12.21 -1.92 -10.18
C LEU A 30 -13.48 -2.54 -9.64
N ALA A 31 -13.47 -3.85 -9.37
CA ALA A 31 -14.63 -4.52 -8.78
C ALA A 31 -15.00 -3.89 -7.43
N GLY A 32 -14.00 -3.54 -6.62
CA GLY A 32 -14.23 -2.86 -5.36
C GLY A 32 -14.93 -1.53 -5.53
N ILE A 33 -14.50 -0.73 -6.50
CA ILE A 33 -15.13 0.56 -6.81
C ILE A 33 -16.58 0.36 -7.24
N VAL A 34 -16.82 -0.59 -8.14
CA VAL A 34 -18.18 -0.89 -8.61
C VAL A 34 -19.07 -1.29 -7.44
N MET A 35 -18.56 -2.17 -6.55
CA MET A 35 -19.34 -2.59 -5.39
C MET A 35 -19.61 -1.43 -4.43
N LEU A 36 -18.68 -0.50 -4.28
CA LEU A 36 -18.91 0.68 -3.45
C LEU A 36 -20.03 1.54 -4.04
N VAL A 37 -19.99 1.77 -5.36
CA VAL A 37 -21.06 2.54 -6.03
C VAL A 37 -22.41 1.86 -5.83
N ILE A 38 -22.48 0.57 -6.10
CA ILE A 38 -23.71 -0.20 -5.89
C ILE A 38 -24.16 -0.11 -4.44
N GLY A 39 -23.24 -0.27 -3.51
CA GLY A 39 -23.54 -0.24 -2.08
C GLY A 39 -24.12 1.09 -1.62
N PHE A 40 -23.53 2.19 -2.08
CA PHE A 40 -24.03 3.52 -1.71
C PHE A 40 -25.38 3.81 -2.35
N VAL A 41 -25.56 3.46 -3.64
CA VAL A 41 -26.81 3.71 -4.34
C VAL A 41 -27.95 2.88 -3.74
N SER A 42 -27.67 1.61 -3.41
CA SER A 42 -28.69 0.70 -2.87
C SER A 42 -28.77 0.70 -1.35
N ALA A 43 -27.94 1.53 -0.68
CA ALA A 43 -27.84 1.59 0.77
C ALA A 43 -27.58 0.22 1.37
N SER A 44 -26.70 -0.57 0.74
CA SER A 44 -26.38 -1.94 1.17
C SER A 44 -25.05 -1.98 1.90
N PRO A 45 -25.05 -2.16 3.24
CA PRO A 45 -23.81 -2.28 4.00
C PRO A 45 -22.94 -3.46 3.52
N THR A 46 -23.56 -4.54 3.10
CA THR A 46 -22.82 -5.71 2.61
C THR A 46 -22.04 -5.37 1.35
N ALA A 47 -22.68 -4.69 0.39
CA ALA A 47 -22.01 -4.31 -0.85
C ALA A 47 -20.88 -3.30 -0.57
N ILE A 48 -21.12 -2.36 0.37
CA ILE A 48 -20.06 -1.43 0.78
C ILE A 48 -18.89 -2.18 1.39
N GLY A 49 -19.18 -3.13 2.28
CA GLY A 49 -18.13 -3.94 2.90
C GLY A 49 -17.31 -4.73 1.89
N VAL A 50 -17.98 -5.37 0.94
CA VAL A 50 -17.30 -6.12 -0.13
C VAL A 50 -16.43 -5.17 -0.96
N GLY A 51 -16.94 -3.99 -1.28
CA GLY A 51 -16.20 -3.00 -2.06
C GLY A 51 -14.95 -2.53 -1.33
N VAL A 52 -15.06 -2.27 -0.02
CA VAL A 52 -13.90 -1.87 0.80
C VAL A 52 -12.85 -2.97 0.83
N VAL A 53 -13.28 -4.23 1.04
CA VAL A 53 -12.34 -5.36 1.10
C VAL A 53 -11.63 -5.55 -0.24
N LEU A 54 -12.39 -5.61 -1.33
CA LEU A 54 -11.81 -5.83 -2.66
C LEU A 54 -10.88 -4.69 -3.06
N GLY A 55 -11.36 -3.45 -2.93
CA GLY A 55 -10.56 -2.29 -3.28
C GLY A 55 -9.34 -2.16 -2.40
N GLY A 56 -9.53 -2.41 -1.10
CA GLY A 56 -8.44 -2.34 -0.13
C GLY A 56 -7.36 -3.37 -0.40
N LEU A 57 -7.75 -4.63 -0.60
CA LEU A 57 -6.77 -5.70 -0.86
C LEU A 57 -6.03 -5.47 -2.17
N GLY A 58 -6.75 -5.10 -3.22
CA GLY A 58 -6.10 -4.82 -4.51
C GLY A 58 -5.14 -3.63 -4.43
N GLY A 59 -5.58 -2.55 -3.78
CA GLY A 59 -4.75 -1.37 -3.61
C GLY A 59 -3.53 -1.63 -2.75
N LEU A 60 -3.69 -2.38 -1.66
CA LEU A 60 -2.58 -2.75 -0.80
C LEU A 60 -1.58 -3.63 -1.51
N GLU A 61 -2.07 -4.60 -2.30
CA GLU A 61 -1.17 -5.47 -3.06
C GLU A 61 -0.25 -4.65 -3.94
N VAL A 62 -0.82 -3.75 -4.73
CA VAL A 62 -0.04 -2.89 -5.62
C VAL A 62 0.92 -2.02 -4.82
N SER A 63 0.43 -1.41 -3.73
CA SER A 63 1.25 -0.52 -2.90
C SER A 63 2.43 -1.24 -2.27
N VAL A 64 2.20 -2.43 -1.74
CA VAL A 64 3.27 -3.23 -1.14
C VAL A 64 4.28 -3.63 -2.21
N ARG A 65 3.80 -4.11 -3.34
CA ARG A 65 4.68 -4.55 -4.42
C ARG A 65 5.57 -3.41 -4.91
N GLU A 66 4.98 -2.25 -5.16
CA GLU A 66 5.74 -1.10 -5.66
C GLU A 66 6.69 -0.56 -4.61
N HIS A 67 6.26 -0.54 -3.35
CA HIS A 67 7.09 0.00 -2.27
C HIS A 67 8.35 -0.84 -2.06
N PHE A 68 8.18 -2.14 -1.92
CA PHE A 68 9.32 -3.03 -1.63
C PHE A 68 10.19 -3.31 -2.85
N ALA A 69 9.68 -3.05 -4.04
CA ALA A 69 10.50 -3.10 -5.26
C ALA A 69 11.30 -1.80 -5.48
N GLY A 70 11.02 -0.77 -4.68
CA GLY A 70 11.68 0.52 -4.85
C GLY A 70 11.19 1.34 -6.03
N TYR A 71 10.08 0.91 -6.63
CA TYR A 71 9.50 1.61 -7.77
C TYR A 71 8.82 2.91 -7.36
N ARG A 72 7.99 2.83 -6.30
CA ARG A 72 7.26 3.99 -5.78
C ARG A 72 7.08 3.83 -4.28
N SER A 73 7.28 4.94 -3.56
CA SER A 73 7.15 4.91 -2.10
C SER A 73 5.70 5.08 -1.68
N HIS A 74 5.23 4.15 -0.86
CA HIS A 74 3.90 4.20 -0.27
C HIS A 74 3.99 4.17 1.25
N THR A 75 5.05 4.78 1.79
CA THR A 75 5.36 4.72 3.23
C THR A 75 4.18 5.19 4.10
N THR A 76 3.62 6.36 3.77
CA THR A 76 2.52 6.91 4.56
C THR A 76 1.27 6.05 4.46
N LEU A 77 0.95 5.57 3.27
CA LEU A 77 -0.24 4.74 3.05
C LEU A 77 -0.13 3.43 3.81
N LEU A 78 1.02 2.77 3.70
CA LEU A 78 1.22 1.48 4.36
C LEU A 78 1.29 1.65 5.88
N ALA A 79 1.97 2.69 6.36
CA ALA A 79 2.01 2.97 7.80
C ALA A 79 0.62 3.34 8.33
N GLY A 80 -0.15 4.08 7.55
CA GLY A 80 -1.55 4.39 7.90
C GLY A 80 -2.41 3.14 7.99
N THR A 81 -2.18 2.18 7.11
CA THR A 81 -2.86 0.88 7.19
C THR A 81 -2.54 0.17 8.50
N VAL A 82 -1.26 0.17 8.90
CA VAL A 82 -0.85 -0.41 10.17
C VAL A 82 -1.56 0.30 11.34
N PHE A 83 -1.62 1.63 11.30
CA PHE A 83 -2.33 2.39 12.31
C PHE A 83 -3.80 1.95 12.44
N VAL A 84 -4.49 1.85 11.30
CA VAL A 84 -5.91 1.46 11.30
C VAL A 84 -6.08 0.04 11.82
N LEU A 85 -5.23 -0.89 11.39
CA LEU A 85 -5.33 -2.29 11.81
C LEU A 85 -5.06 -2.44 13.31
N VAL A 86 -4.04 -1.77 13.83
CA VAL A 86 -3.70 -1.85 15.26
C VAL A 86 -4.79 -1.19 16.09
N THR A 87 -5.18 0.02 15.74
CA THR A 87 -6.21 0.76 16.48
C THR A 87 -7.53 0.00 16.47
N GLY A 88 -7.98 -0.42 15.29
CA GLY A 88 -9.24 -1.15 15.14
C GLY A 88 -9.21 -2.51 15.81
N GLY A 89 -8.11 -3.24 15.64
CA GLY A 89 -7.97 -4.54 16.29
C GLY A 89 -8.02 -4.45 17.79
N LEU A 90 -7.28 -3.52 18.39
CA LEU A 90 -7.31 -3.33 19.84
C LEU A 90 -8.68 -2.88 20.34
N PHE A 91 -9.32 -2.01 19.60
CA PHE A 91 -10.63 -1.50 20.00
C PHE A 91 -11.70 -2.60 19.93
N TYR A 92 -11.77 -3.31 18.81
CA TYR A 92 -12.86 -4.28 18.60
C TYR A 92 -12.58 -5.65 19.20
N LEU A 93 -11.34 -6.12 19.15
CA LEU A 93 -10.98 -7.47 19.59
C LEU A 93 -10.55 -7.49 21.06
N ALA A 94 -9.67 -6.57 21.47
CA ALA A 94 -9.18 -6.51 22.85
C ALA A 94 -10.07 -5.68 23.76
N LYS A 95 -11.04 -4.95 23.19
CA LYS A 95 -12.00 -4.14 23.94
C LYS A 95 -11.34 -3.09 24.83
N LEU A 96 -10.22 -2.54 24.39
CA LEU A 96 -9.52 -1.49 25.12
C LEU A 96 -10.19 -0.15 24.87
N ILE A 97 -9.94 0.80 25.76
CA ILE A 97 -10.50 2.14 25.58
C ILE A 97 -9.86 2.82 24.35
N LEU A 98 -10.63 3.67 23.71
CA LEU A 98 -10.23 4.28 22.45
C LEU A 98 -8.91 5.03 22.55
N LEU A 99 -8.69 5.75 23.64
CA LEU A 99 -7.44 6.51 23.82
C LEU A 99 -6.22 5.60 23.77
N VAL A 100 -6.28 4.46 24.48
CA VAL A 100 -5.17 3.49 24.47
C VAL A 100 -4.98 2.93 23.08
N CYS A 101 -6.06 2.62 22.37
CA CYS A 101 -6.00 2.10 21.00
C CYS A 101 -5.34 3.11 20.06
N LEU A 102 -5.69 4.38 20.18
CA LEU A 102 -5.12 5.45 19.35
C LEU A 102 -3.63 5.63 19.63
N LEU A 103 -3.25 5.61 20.92
CA LEU A 103 -1.84 5.75 21.29
C LEU A 103 -1.03 4.57 20.78
N ALA A 104 -1.53 3.35 20.93
CA ALA A 104 -0.86 2.16 20.42
C ALA A 104 -0.77 2.21 18.89
N GLY A 105 -1.83 2.65 18.24
CA GLY A 105 -1.83 2.83 16.78
C GLY A 105 -0.80 3.86 16.34
N ALA A 106 -0.67 4.97 17.07
CA ALA A 106 0.29 6.01 16.76
C ALA A 106 1.72 5.49 16.87
N VAL A 107 2.02 4.71 17.92
CA VAL A 107 3.33 4.09 18.09
C VAL A 107 3.60 3.11 16.94
N ALA A 108 2.60 2.29 16.60
CA ALA A 108 2.72 1.33 15.50
C ALA A 108 2.93 2.06 14.17
N PHE A 109 2.23 3.17 13.96
CA PHE A 109 2.41 4.00 12.76
C PHE A 109 3.86 4.49 12.66
N ALA A 110 4.37 5.06 13.76
CA ALA A 110 5.74 5.61 13.75
C ALA A 110 6.77 4.51 13.47
N ALA A 111 6.62 3.35 14.11
CA ALA A 111 7.53 2.23 13.90
C ALA A 111 7.44 1.72 12.46
N ALA A 112 6.21 1.55 11.95
CA ALA A 112 6.00 1.09 10.58
C ALA A 112 6.52 2.11 9.57
N PHE A 113 6.26 3.39 9.80
CA PHE A 113 6.74 4.45 8.92
C PHE A 113 8.25 4.41 8.79
N TYR A 114 8.94 4.30 9.93
CA TYR A 114 10.40 4.24 9.93
C TYR A 114 10.90 2.98 9.20
N ALA A 115 10.32 1.83 9.52
CA ALA A 115 10.75 0.57 8.90
C ALA A 115 10.47 0.55 7.40
N LEU A 116 9.29 1.03 6.99
CA LEU A 116 8.91 1.06 5.58
C LEU A 116 9.75 2.04 4.79
N ARG A 117 10.04 3.19 5.39
CA ARG A 117 10.90 4.16 4.74
C ARG A 117 12.28 3.59 4.51
N ARG A 118 12.83 2.92 5.51
CA ARG A 118 14.13 2.26 5.36
C ARG A 118 14.10 1.16 4.31
N ALA A 119 13.04 0.38 4.29
CA ALA A 119 12.89 -0.67 3.29
C ALA A 119 12.86 -0.10 1.88
N PHE A 120 12.13 0.98 1.67
CA PHE A 120 12.07 1.63 0.37
C PHE A 120 13.43 2.20 -0.03
N GLN A 121 14.11 2.86 0.90
CA GLN A 121 15.43 3.42 0.64
C GLN A 121 16.43 2.33 0.25
N LYS A 122 16.37 1.18 0.92
CA LYS A 122 17.22 0.05 0.58
C LYS A 122 16.87 -0.51 -0.80
N ALA A 123 15.58 -0.71 -1.07
CA ALA A 123 15.14 -1.28 -2.34
C ALA A 123 15.44 -0.36 -3.51
N SER A 124 15.33 0.94 -3.32
CA SER A 124 15.58 1.91 -4.37
C SER A 124 17.05 2.33 -4.47
N GLY A 125 17.91 1.78 -3.61
CA GLY A 125 19.31 2.19 -3.56
C GLY A 125 19.50 3.62 -3.09
N GLY A 126 18.55 4.12 -2.28
CA GLY A 126 18.59 5.47 -1.78
C GLY A 126 18.04 6.51 -2.74
N LEU A 127 17.44 6.07 -3.85
CA LEU A 127 16.96 7.00 -4.88
C LEU A 127 15.87 7.93 -4.38
N SER A 128 15.09 7.53 -3.39
CA SER A 128 13.97 8.32 -2.92
C SER A 128 14.38 9.71 -2.46
N PHE A 129 15.52 9.79 -1.78
CA PHE A 129 15.99 11.10 -1.35
C PHE A 129 17.27 11.53 -2.08
N ARG A 130 17.79 10.66 -2.92
CA ARG A 130 18.86 11.02 -3.82
C ARG A 130 18.36 11.58 -5.15
N ALA A 131 17.06 11.66 -5.30
CA ALA A 131 16.50 12.19 -6.54
C ALA A 131 17.09 13.54 -6.87
N GLY A 132 17.31 14.37 -5.84
CA GLY A 132 17.96 15.64 -6.02
C GLY A 132 19.45 15.55 -6.33
N SER A 133 20.11 14.57 -5.74
CA SER A 133 21.56 14.45 -5.87
C SER A 133 22.01 13.69 -7.11
N LEU A 134 21.08 13.06 -7.81
CA LEU A 134 21.44 12.31 -9.01
C LEU A 134 21.99 13.17 -10.12
N ARG A 135 21.67 14.45 -10.09
CA ARG A 135 22.20 15.37 -11.08
C ARG A 135 23.52 15.96 -10.66
N GLY A 136 23.77 15.90 -9.41
CA GLY A 136 25.02 16.42 -8.87
C GLY A 136 26.12 15.45 -8.93
#